data_7bf188d6f8e89154d7ddd4646bfa4465
#
_entry.id   7bf188d6f8e89154d7ddd4646bfa4465
#
_cell.length_a   1.000
_cell.length_b   1.000
_cell.length_c   1.000
_cell.angle_alpha   90.00
_cell.angle_beta   90.00
_cell.angle_gamma   90.00
#
_symmetry.space_group_name_H-M   'P 1'
#
loop_
_entity.id
_entity.type
_entity.pdbx_description
1 polymer ?
#
loop_
_entity_poly.entity_id
_entity_poly.type
_entity_poly.pdbx_seq_one_letter_code
_entity_poly.pdbx_strand_id
1 'polypeptide(L)'
;MKQFDILSFGEPLFEFNQLPTEHSEQHYLSGFGGDTSNFAISAARQGAKVAMLTRLGDDIFGQKFRALWDEEKVDHQWVCTHKMAPTGIYFISHNEQGHHFTFYRKGSAASTMTVDDISMSPRLPPRAYFTVRPSRTPLAITSVMRFFTLLNCAKSTKR
;
A
#
# COMPACT_ATOMS: atom_id res chain seq x y z
N MET A 1 -14.95 4.36 18.44
CA MET A 1 -14.19 3.88 17.25
C MET A 1 -13.40 5.04 16.69
N LYS A 2 -12.12 4.84 16.32
CA LYS A 2 -11.37 5.87 15.60
C LYS A 2 -12.08 6.18 14.29
N GLN A 3 -12.26 7.45 13.98
CA GLN A 3 -12.85 7.91 12.72
C GLN A 3 -11.72 8.34 11.81
N PHE A 4 -11.67 7.80 10.59
CA PHE A 4 -10.69 8.14 9.57
C PHE A 4 -11.34 8.94 8.46
N ASP A 5 -10.56 9.87 7.90
CA ASP A 5 -10.95 10.64 6.72
C ASP A 5 -10.66 9.86 5.45
N ILE A 6 -9.56 9.06 5.49
CA ILE A 6 -9.04 8.34 4.34
C ILE A 6 -8.68 6.91 4.74
N LEU A 7 -9.06 5.94 3.91
CA LEU A 7 -8.49 4.60 3.89
C LEU A 7 -7.71 4.41 2.59
N SER A 8 -6.41 4.21 2.71
CA SER A 8 -5.54 3.93 1.57
C SER A 8 -5.38 2.42 1.42
N PHE A 9 -5.78 1.90 0.27
CA PHE A 9 -5.73 0.48 -0.04
C PHE A 9 -4.80 0.22 -1.21
N GLY A 10 -3.79 -0.62 -1.03
CA GLY A 10 -2.89 -1.01 -2.11
C GLY A 10 -1.57 -1.55 -1.61
N GLU A 11 -0.61 -1.69 -2.51
CA GLU A 11 0.67 -2.31 -2.23
C GLU A 11 1.75 -1.28 -1.93
N PRO A 12 2.32 -1.27 -0.72
CA PRO A 12 3.57 -0.58 -0.45
C PRO A 12 4.73 -1.40 -1.04
N LEU A 13 5.70 -0.73 -1.61
CA LEU A 13 6.85 -1.35 -2.26
C LEU A 13 8.14 -0.77 -1.68
N PHE A 14 9.01 -1.63 -1.16
CA PHE A 14 10.30 -1.17 -0.67
C PHE A 14 11.24 -0.92 -1.85
N GLU A 15 11.92 0.23 -1.84
CA GLU A 15 12.71 0.73 -2.95
C GLU A 15 14.19 0.46 -2.75
N PHE A 16 14.87 0.10 -3.84
CA PHE A 16 16.31 0.12 -3.96
C PHE A 16 16.70 0.96 -5.17
N ASN A 17 17.21 2.17 -4.93
CA ASN A 17 17.61 3.10 -5.96
C ASN A 17 19.11 3.04 -6.15
N GLN A 18 19.54 2.68 -7.35
CA GLN A 18 20.94 2.59 -7.70
C GLN A 18 21.59 3.98 -7.62
N LEU A 19 22.69 4.08 -6.89
CA LEU A 19 23.47 5.30 -6.83
C LEU A 19 24.46 5.36 -7.99
N PRO A 20 24.75 6.55 -8.51
CA PRO A 20 25.87 6.75 -9.43
C PRO A 20 27.17 6.30 -8.75
N THR A 21 27.97 5.54 -9.47
CA THR A 21 29.27 5.08 -8.99
C THR A 21 30.27 5.14 -10.13
N GLU A 22 31.50 5.56 -9.81
CA GLU A 22 32.65 5.53 -10.74
C GLU A 22 33.35 4.16 -10.74
N HIS A 23 32.97 3.27 -9.83
CA HIS A 23 33.54 1.95 -9.65
C HIS A 23 32.62 0.86 -10.19
N SER A 24 33.15 -0.35 -10.34
CA SER A 24 32.39 -1.53 -10.76
C SER A 24 31.36 -2.03 -9.72
N GLU A 25 31.46 -1.55 -8.49
CA GLU A 25 30.55 -1.88 -7.40
C GLU A 25 29.24 -1.12 -7.55
N GLN A 26 28.12 -1.81 -7.37
CA GLN A 26 26.80 -1.21 -7.40
C GLN A 26 26.31 -0.94 -5.99
N HIS A 27 26.02 0.33 -5.71
CA HIS A 27 25.45 0.78 -4.45
C HIS A 27 23.99 1.17 -4.63
N TYR A 28 23.15 0.83 -3.65
CA TYR A 28 21.73 1.16 -3.66
C TYR A 28 21.35 1.92 -2.39
N LEU A 29 20.64 3.02 -2.59
CA LEU A 29 19.92 3.69 -1.51
C LEU A 29 18.58 2.99 -1.31
N SER A 30 18.31 2.54 -0.09
CA SER A 30 17.01 1.98 0.23
C SER A 30 16.01 3.07 0.57
N GLY A 31 14.75 2.87 0.17
CA GLY A 31 13.66 3.82 0.36
C GLY A 31 12.29 3.16 0.44
N PHE A 32 11.30 4.00 0.46
CA PHE A 32 9.90 3.58 0.52
C PHE A 32 9.16 4.10 -0.70
N GLY A 33 8.41 3.22 -1.33
CA GLY A 33 7.60 3.52 -2.49
C GLY A 33 6.23 2.87 -2.40
N GLY A 34 5.54 2.84 -3.54
CA GLY A 34 4.15 2.43 -3.63
C GLY A 34 3.21 3.63 -3.50
N ASP A 35 2.46 3.92 -4.58
CA ASP A 35 1.64 5.13 -4.70
C ASP A 35 0.65 5.29 -3.54
N THR A 36 0.07 4.19 -3.06
CA THR A 36 -0.92 4.23 -1.98
C THR A 36 -0.30 4.56 -0.62
N SER A 37 0.92 4.08 -0.34
CA SER A 37 1.67 4.45 0.85
C SER A 37 2.11 5.91 0.78
N ASN A 38 2.67 6.35 -0.35
CA ASN A 38 3.08 7.74 -0.56
C ASN A 38 1.90 8.70 -0.43
N PHE A 39 0.75 8.34 -0.99
CA PHE A 39 -0.48 9.10 -0.83
C PHE A 39 -0.93 9.17 0.63
N ALA A 40 -0.93 8.04 1.35
CA ALA A 40 -1.32 7.98 2.75
C ALA A 40 -0.46 8.92 3.61
N ILE A 41 0.86 8.88 3.43
CA ILE A 41 1.81 9.73 4.13
C ILE A 41 1.58 11.21 3.76
N SER A 42 1.44 11.51 2.48
CA SER A 42 1.20 12.89 2.03
C SER A 42 -0.09 13.47 2.62
N ALA A 43 -1.16 12.68 2.66
CA ALA A 43 -2.42 13.09 3.26
C ALA A 43 -2.32 13.26 4.79
N ALA A 44 -1.62 12.36 5.47
CA ALA A 44 -1.39 12.46 6.92
C ALA A 44 -0.59 13.72 7.27
N ARG A 45 0.44 14.05 6.50
CA ARG A 45 1.21 15.30 6.65
C ARG A 45 0.37 16.56 6.44
N GLN A 46 -0.74 16.46 5.68
CA GLN A 46 -1.74 17.54 5.51
C GLN A 46 -2.80 17.56 6.63
N GLY A 47 -2.67 16.72 7.65
CA GLY A 47 -3.54 16.68 8.81
C GLY A 47 -4.74 15.75 8.69
N ALA A 48 -4.88 14.99 7.62
CA ALA A 48 -5.92 13.98 7.49
C ALA A 48 -5.66 12.79 8.43
N LYS A 49 -6.73 12.19 8.96
CA LYS A 49 -6.67 10.92 9.69
C LYS A 49 -6.70 9.77 8.69
N VAL A 50 -5.54 9.19 8.45
CA VAL A 50 -5.36 8.18 7.41
C VAL A 50 -5.10 6.82 8.01
N ALA A 51 -5.67 5.78 7.39
CA ALA A 51 -5.34 4.40 7.68
C ALA A 51 -4.89 3.66 6.41
N MET A 52 -3.96 2.72 6.59
CA MET A 52 -3.56 1.76 5.55
C MET A 52 -4.32 0.46 5.70
N LEU A 53 -4.74 -0.09 4.57
CA LEU A 53 -5.26 -1.44 4.44
C LEU A 53 -4.43 -2.19 3.40
N THR A 54 -3.65 -3.16 3.85
CA THR A 54 -2.75 -3.94 3.00
C THR A 54 -2.28 -5.21 3.71
N ARG A 55 -1.46 -6.00 3.01
CA ARG A 55 -0.66 -7.07 3.62
C ARG A 55 0.82 -6.77 3.44
N LEU A 56 1.60 -7.05 4.47
CA LEU A 56 3.06 -7.03 4.46
C LEU A 56 3.59 -8.43 4.76
N GLY A 57 4.79 -8.73 4.29
CA GLY A 57 5.50 -9.94 4.70
C GLY A 57 5.93 -9.87 6.16
N ASP A 58 6.20 -11.05 6.75
CA ASP A 58 6.86 -11.18 8.03
C ASP A 58 8.38 -11.05 7.82
N ASP A 59 8.80 -9.89 7.34
CA ASP A 59 10.17 -9.57 6.95
C ASP A 59 10.60 -8.17 7.39
N ILE A 60 11.88 -7.87 7.20
CA ILE A 60 12.46 -6.59 7.60
C ILE A 60 11.83 -5.41 6.86
N PHE A 61 11.36 -5.59 5.63
CA PHE A 61 10.74 -4.53 4.84
C PHE A 61 9.34 -4.20 5.37
N GLY A 62 8.58 -5.23 5.74
CA GLY A 62 7.29 -5.07 6.40
C GLY A 62 7.40 -4.35 7.74
N GLN A 63 8.43 -4.68 8.53
CA GLN A 63 8.70 -3.99 9.81
C GLN A 63 9.06 -2.51 9.58
N LYS A 64 9.90 -2.22 8.58
CA LYS A 64 10.28 -0.84 8.22
C LYS A 64 9.07 -0.01 7.77
N PHE A 65 8.13 -0.57 7.00
CA PHE A 65 6.89 0.12 6.63
C PHE A 65 6.04 0.48 7.86
N ARG A 66 5.90 -0.44 8.80
CA ARG A 66 5.15 -0.16 10.05
C ARG A 66 5.80 0.97 10.83
N ALA A 67 7.12 0.95 11.00
CA ALA A 67 7.86 2.01 11.67
C ALA A 67 7.69 3.37 10.96
N LEU A 68 7.77 3.40 9.61
CA LEU A 68 7.52 4.60 8.84
C LEU A 68 6.10 5.14 9.07
N TRP A 69 5.09 4.28 9.04
CA TRP A 69 3.71 4.72 9.23
C TRP A 69 3.43 5.19 10.65
N ASP A 70 4.09 4.62 11.67
CA ASP A 70 4.04 5.13 13.04
C ASP A 70 4.60 6.56 13.12
N GLU A 71 5.77 6.79 12.52
CA GLU A 71 6.42 8.11 12.45
C GLU A 71 5.55 9.14 11.72
N GLU A 72 4.95 8.74 10.60
CA GLU A 72 4.11 9.59 9.74
C GLU A 72 2.64 9.68 10.21
N LYS A 73 2.29 9.06 11.35
CA LYS A 73 0.94 9.06 11.93
C LYS A 73 -0.14 8.46 11.01
N VAL A 74 0.25 7.51 10.19
CA VAL A 74 -0.65 6.68 9.39
C VAL A 74 -1.04 5.44 10.20
N ASP A 75 -2.33 5.28 10.46
CA ASP A 75 -2.81 4.12 11.22
C ASP A 75 -2.70 2.85 10.38
N HIS A 76 -2.10 1.81 10.93
CA HIS A 76 -1.87 0.54 10.23
C HIS A 76 -2.44 -0.69 10.97
N GLN A 77 -3.47 -0.46 11.82
CA GLN A 77 -4.11 -1.55 12.55
C GLN A 77 -4.79 -2.59 11.65
N TRP A 78 -5.09 -2.26 10.40
CA TRP A 78 -5.65 -3.18 9.39
C TRP A 78 -4.62 -3.70 8.39
N VAL A 79 -3.36 -3.55 8.71
CA VAL A 79 -2.27 -4.12 7.92
C VAL A 79 -1.98 -5.52 8.44
N CYS A 80 -2.37 -6.53 7.66
CA CYS A 80 -2.13 -7.92 8.02
C CYS A 80 -0.69 -8.34 7.71
N THR A 81 -0.12 -9.23 8.53
CA THR A 81 1.18 -9.85 8.27
C THR A 81 0.99 -11.21 7.62
N HIS A 82 1.64 -11.45 6.49
CA HIS A 82 1.64 -12.72 5.79
C HIS A 82 2.93 -13.49 6.10
N LYS A 83 2.81 -14.70 6.69
CA LYS A 83 3.97 -15.45 7.18
C LYS A 83 4.91 -15.96 6.09
N MET A 84 4.40 -16.23 4.88
CA MET A 84 5.16 -16.90 3.82
C MET A 84 5.43 -16.00 2.62
N ALA A 85 4.54 -15.05 2.32
CA ALA A 85 4.72 -14.15 1.18
C ALA A 85 5.53 -12.92 1.60
N PRO A 86 6.52 -12.50 0.80
CA PRO A 86 7.37 -11.35 1.13
C PRO A 86 6.65 -10.02 0.92
N THR A 87 7.14 -8.97 1.54
CA THR A 87 6.84 -7.59 1.16
C THR A 87 7.36 -7.33 -0.26
N GLY A 88 6.55 -6.67 -1.10
CA GLY A 88 6.96 -6.34 -2.47
C GLY A 88 8.11 -5.34 -2.48
N ILE A 89 9.05 -5.53 -3.39
CA ILE A 89 10.20 -4.64 -3.57
C ILE A 89 10.35 -4.24 -5.03
N TYR A 90 11.08 -3.17 -5.28
CA TYR A 90 11.51 -2.80 -6.62
C TYR A 90 12.88 -2.14 -6.63
N PHE A 91 13.52 -2.22 -7.78
CA PHE A 91 14.79 -1.57 -8.05
C PHE A 91 14.62 -0.47 -9.08
N ILE A 92 15.35 0.61 -8.88
CA ILE A 92 15.55 1.66 -9.88
C ILE A 92 17.01 1.58 -10.31
N SER A 93 17.23 1.31 -11.58
CA SER A 93 18.55 1.41 -12.21
C SER A 93 18.56 2.55 -13.21
N HIS A 94 19.74 3.05 -13.49
CA HIS A 94 19.95 4.20 -14.37
C HIS A 94 20.88 3.81 -15.51
N ASN A 95 20.54 4.23 -16.72
CA ASN A 95 21.40 4.14 -17.90
C ASN A 95 21.21 5.38 -18.77
N GLU A 96 21.85 5.41 -19.93
CA GLU A 96 21.77 6.53 -20.90
C GLU A 96 20.32 6.79 -21.39
N GLN A 97 19.43 5.83 -21.30
CA GLN A 97 18.02 5.94 -21.70
C GLN A 97 17.11 6.42 -20.56
N GLY A 98 17.65 6.58 -19.35
CA GLY A 98 16.93 7.06 -18.17
C GLY A 98 16.77 6.03 -17.06
N HIS A 99 15.64 6.10 -16.36
CA HIS A 99 15.35 5.24 -15.22
C HIS A 99 14.65 3.95 -15.65
N HIS A 100 15.11 2.83 -15.12
CA HIS A 100 14.50 1.52 -15.33
C HIS A 100 13.98 0.97 -14.00
N PHE A 101 12.68 0.61 -13.97
CA PHE A 101 12.04 0.03 -12.80
C PHE A 101 11.92 -1.49 -12.96
N THR A 102 12.49 -2.23 -12.02
CA THR A 102 12.36 -3.69 -11.95
C THR A 102 11.59 -4.08 -10.70
N PHE A 103 10.38 -4.65 -10.87
CA PHE A 103 9.47 -4.97 -9.78
C PHE A 103 9.50 -6.45 -9.42
N TYR A 104 9.70 -6.74 -8.14
CA TYR A 104 9.58 -8.06 -7.53
C TYR A 104 8.35 -8.06 -6.62
N ARG A 105 7.18 -8.09 -7.24
CA ARG A 105 5.88 -8.00 -6.54
C ARG A 105 4.93 -9.16 -6.85
N LYS A 106 5.27 -10.03 -7.80
CA LYS A 106 4.47 -11.24 -8.07
C LYS A 106 4.59 -12.18 -6.89
N GLY A 107 3.46 -12.53 -6.26
CA GLY A 107 3.44 -13.35 -5.05
C GLY A 107 3.83 -12.59 -3.78
N SER A 108 3.91 -11.25 -3.81
CA SER A 108 4.07 -10.45 -2.61
C SER A 108 2.86 -10.58 -1.68
N ALA A 109 3.02 -10.29 -0.40
CA ALA A 109 1.96 -10.35 0.60
C ALA A 109 0.74 -9.53 0.15
N ALA A 110 0.94 -8.29 -0.32
CA ALA A 110 -0.15 -7.45 -0.79
C ALA A 110 -0.86 -8.02 -2.03
N SER A 111 -0.14 -8.75 -2.90
CA SER A 111 -0.75 -9.38 -4.08
C SER A 111 -1.67 -10.56 -3.75
N THR A 112 -1.61 -11.07 -2.51
CA THR A 112 -2.47 -12.16 -2.02
C THR A 112 -3.74 -11.68 -1.31
N MET A 113 -3.97 -10.37 -1.25
CA MET A 113 -5.16 -9.82 -0.60
C MET A 113 -6.45 -10.29 -1.27
N THR A 114 -7.45 -10.55 -0.44
CA THR A 114 -8.78 -11.03 -0.84
C THR A 114 -9.86 -10.08 -0.33
N VAL A 115 -11.11 -10.33 -0.73
CA VAL A 115 -12.27 -9.57 -0.24
C VAL A 115 -12.47 -9.73 1.28
N ASP A 116 -12.07 -10.87 1.84
CA ASP A 116 -12.19 -11.13 3.27
C ASP A 116 -11.31 -10.19 4.11
N ASP A 117 -10.14 -9.82 3.61
CA ASP A 117 -9.27 -8.85 4.27
C ASP A 117 -9.93 -7.47 4.39
N ILE A 118 -10.76 -7.13 3.41
CA ILE A 118 -11.47 -5.85 3.37
C ILE A 118 -12.65 -5.86 4.35
N SER A 119 -13.28 -7.00 4.55
CA SER A 119 -14.40 -7.12 5.49
C SER A 119 -13.99 -6.86 6.94
N MET A 120 -12.72 -7.02 7.26
CA MET A 120 -12.12 -6.69 8.56
C MET A 120 -11.81 -5.19 8.72
N SER A 121 -11.92 -4.41 7.64
CA SER A 121 -11.64 -2.97 7.68
C SER A 121 -12.69 -2.20 8.49
N PRO A 122 -12.37 -1.00 8.99
CA PRO A 122 -13.32 -0.21 9.74
C PRO A 122 -14.53 0.16 8.92
N ARG A 123 -15.67 0.28 9.57
CA ARG A 123 -16.81 0.97 8.95
C ARG A 123 -16.43 2.43 8.72
N LEU A 124 -16.11 2.76 7.49
CA LEU A 124 -15.76 4.12 7.12
C LEU A 124 -16.99 5.03 7.16
N PRO A 125 -16.82 6.29 7.54
CA PRO A 125 -17.89 7.26 7.44
C PRO A 125 -18.30 7.46 5.98
N PRO A 126 -19.52 7.94 5.70
CA PRO A 126 -20.04 8.11 4.33
C PRO A 126 -19.20 9.02 3.41
N ARG A 127 -18.24 9.73 3.97
CA ARG A 127 -17.36 10.67 3.25
C ARG A 127 -15.89 10.23 3.21
N ALA A 128 -15.56 8.99 3.62
CA ALA A 128 -14.18 8.52 3.53
C ALA A 128 -13.75 8.33 2.07
N TYR A 129 -12.56 8.79 1.77
CA TYR A 129 -11.95 8.66 0.45
C TYR A 129 -11.14 7.36 0.38
N PHE A 130 -11.18 6.72 -0.79
CA PHE A 130 -10.38 5.54 -1.06
C PHE A 130 -9.37 5.84 -2.14
N THR A 131 -8.13 5.41 -1.92
CA THR A 131 -7.19 5.27 -3.02
C THR A 131 -6.98 3.78 -3.27
N VAL A 132 -7.17 3.38 -4.50
CA VAL A 132 -6.90 2.02 -4.94
C VAL A 132 -6.02 2.12 -6.17
N ARG A 133 -4.82 1.56 -6.10
CA ARG A 133 -4.07 1.30 -7.32
C ARG A 133 -4.23 -0.16 -7.72
N PRO A 134 -4.74 -0.44 -8.92
CA PRO A 134 -4.82 -1.78 -9.44
C PRO A 134 -3.41 -2.39 -9.58
N SER A 135 -3.14 -3.48 -8.89
CA SER A 135 -2.17 -4.44 -9.42
C SER A 135 -2.77 -4.97 -10.74
N ARG A 136 -1.95 -5.30 -11.73
CA ARG A 136 -2.41 -5.73 -13.07
C ARG A 136 -3.26 -7.02 -13.11
N THR A 137 -3.82 -7.45 -11.99
CA THR A 137 -4.77 -8.55 -11.88
C THR A 137 -6.21 -8.01 -11.86
N PRO A 138 -6.96 -8.08 -12.96
CA PRO A 138 -8.27 -7.41 -13.11
C PRO A 138 -9.35 -7.92 -12.14
N LEU A 139 -9.23 -9.17 -11.66
CA LEU A 139 -10.28 -9.83 -10.88
C LEU A 139 -10.42 -9.32 -9.43
N ALA A 140 -9.32 -9.02 -8.76
CA ALA A 140 -9.35 -8.57 -7.36
C ALA A 140 -9.98 -7.17 -7.22
N ILE A 141 -9.72 -6.28 -8.16
CA ILE A 141 -10.15 -4.88 -8.11
C ILE A 141 -11.63 -4.72 -8.40
N THR A 142 -12.13 -5.44 -9.39
CA THR A 142 -13.56 -5.41 -9.73
C THR A 142 -14.40 -5.91 -8.56
N SER A 143 -13.90 -6.90 -7.82
CA SER A 143 -14.56 -7.42 -6.61
C SER A 143 -14.51 -6.40 -5.46
N VAL A 144 -13.38 -5.74 -5.25
CA VAL A 144 -13.21 -4.69 -4.23
C VAL A 144 -14.11 -3.48 -4.52
N MET A 145 -14.09 -2.97 -5.74
CA MET A 145 -14.95 -1.86 -6.17
C MET A 145 -16.44 -2.22 -6.05
N ARG A 146 -16.85 -3.42 -6.43
CA ARG A 146 -18.24 -3.90 -6.27
C ARG A 146 -18.63 -3.98 -4.80
N PHE A 147 -17.76 -4.46 -3.92
CA PHE A 147 -18.04 -4.55 -2.50
C PHE A 147 -18.30 -3.18 -1.87
N PHE A 148 -17.48 -2.18 -2.20
CA PHE A 148 -17.68 -0.82 -1.71
C PHE A 148 -18.91 -0.13 -2.31
N THR A 149 -19.22 -0.37 -3.56
CA THR A 149 -20.45 0.11 -4.19
C THR A 149 -21.69 -0.51 -3.52
N LEU A 150 -21.67 -1.79 -3.20
CA LEU A 150 -22.76 -2.47 -2.50
C LEU A 150 -22.93 -1.99 -1.06
N LEU A 151 -21.84 -1.71 -0.32
CA LEU A 151 -21.91 -1.14 1.03
C LEU A 151 -22.50 0.28 1.04
N ASN A 152 -22.22 1.08 0.02
CA ASN A 152 -22.79 2.42 -0.11
C ASN A 152 -24.25 2.38 -0.60
N CYS A 153 -24.62 1.46 -1.50
CA CYS A 153 -25.98 1.29 -1.97
C CYS A 153 -26.92 0.78 -0.86
N ALA A 154 -26.47 -0.17 -0.03
CA ALA A 154 -27.27 -0.69 1.08
C ALA A 154 -27.61 0.35 2.16
N LYS A 155 -26.89 1.50 2.18
CA LYS A 155 -27.18 2.61 3.08
C LYS A 155 -28.18 3.63 2.50
N SER A 156 -28.32 3.69 1.18
CA SER A 156 -29.25 4.62 0.50
C SER A 156 -30.72 4.13 0.56
N THR A 157 -30.95 2.86 0.84
CA THR A 157 -32.30 2.27 0.88
C THR A 157 -32.94 2.23 2.27
N LYS A 158 -32.28 2.83 3.29
CA LYS A 158 -32.86 2.98 4.64
C LYS A 158 -33.05 4.47 4.97
N ARG A 159 -33.88 5.15 4.20
CA ARG A 159 -34.54 6.40 4.56
C ARG A 159 -36.02 6.27 4.27
#